data_b6570537a2992a02bdfb0b1cbcf7bbab
#
_entry.id   b6570537a2992a02bdfb0b1cbcf7bbab
#
_cell.length_a   1.000
_cell.length_b   1.000
_cell.length_c   1.000
_cell.angle_alpha   90.00
_cell.angle_beta   90.00
_cell.angle_gamma   90.00
#
_symmetry.space_group_name_H-M   'P 1'
#
loop_
_entity.id
_entity.type
_entity.pdbx_description
1 polymer ?
#
loop_
_entity_poly.entity_id
_entity_poly.type
_entity_poly.pdbx_seq_one_letter_code
_entity_poly.pdbx_strand_id
1 'polypeptide(L)'
;MKWDHQTVELGAFPIHRDERGTLVVSEFGPLPFLPRRLFWLVSITPGETRANHAHRMCEQLVFCQSGSVGGRVTGPGGQSMEFRLELGDWIVIPTRHWLTLENFSPECVVGVFASHSFDADEYIDSPDEL
;
A
#
# COMPACT_ATOMS: atom_id res chain seq x y z
N MET A 1 -8.34 -6.02 14.37
CA MET A 1 -7.94 -4.61 14.25
C MET A 1 -9.16 -3.75 13.97
N LYS A 2 -9.23 -2.62 14.61
CA LYS A 2 -10.35 -1.70 14.40
C LYS A 2 -9.79 -0.43 13.75
N TRP A 3 -9.91 -0.35 12.45
CA TRP A 3 -9.39 0.78 11.69
C TRP A 3 -10.51 1.80 11.45
N ASP A 4 -10.20 3.08 11.65
CA ASP A 4 -11.20 4.15 11.59
C ASP A 4 -11.46 4.69 10.18
N HIS A 5 -10.80 4.15 9.16
CA HIS A 5 -10.93 4.54 7.75
C HIS A 5 -10.44 5.95 7.43
N GLN A 6 -9.80 6.63 8.37
CA GLN A 6 -9.30 7.99 8.18
C GLN A 6 -7.81 8.14 8.49
N THR A 7 -7.22 7.17 9.16
CA THR A 7 -5.85 7.23 9.65
C THR A 7 -4.97 6.27 8.87
N VAL A 8 -3.80 6.74 8.44
CA VAL A 8 -2.77 5.88 7.88
C VAL A 8 -2.27 4.95 8.98
N GLU A 9 -2.15 3.66 8.69
CA GLU A 9 -1.72 2.67 9.66
C GLU A 9 -0.69 1.75 9.05
N LEU A 10 0.33 1.41 9.83
CA LEU A 10 1.41 0.50 9.44
C LEU A 10 1.32 -0.77 10.28
N GLY A 11 1.68 -1.88 9.67
CA GLY A 11 1.73 -3.16 10.36
C GLY A 11 2.49 -4.20 9.56
N ALA A 12 2.35 -5.46 9.95
CA ALA A 12 3.01 -6.56 9.27
C ALA A 12 2.11 -7.80 9.32
N PHE A 13 2.17 -8.59 8.24
CA PHE A 13 1.52 -9.90 8.22
C PHE A 13 2.32 -10.89 9.06
N PRO A 14 1.67 -11.92 9.62
CA PRO A 14 2.40 -12.99 10.29
C PRO A 14 3.42 -13.64 9.36
N ILE A 15 4.61 -13.86 9.88
CA ILE A 15 5.70 -14.50 9.16
C ILE A 15 6.17 -15.72 9.95
N HIS A 16 6.30 -16.85 9.26
CA HIS A 16 6.77 -18.09 9.83
C HIS A 16 8.02 -18.55 9.05
N ARG A 17 9.13 -18.69 9.76
CA ARG A 17 10.41 -19.07 9.14
C ARG A 17 10.90 -20.39 9.73
N ASP A 18 11.40 -21.27 8.85
CA ASP A 18 12.12 -22.47 9.25
C ASP A 18 13.17 -22.79 8.19
N GLU A 19 13.83 -23.96 8.29
CA GLU A 19 14.90 -24.33 7.38
C GLU A 19 14.42 -24.55 5.94
N ARG A 20 13.09 -24.67 5.71
CA ARG A 20 12.52 -24.86 4.38
C ARG A 20 12.23 -23.54 3.67
N GLY A 21 12.15 -22.42 4.42
CA GLY A 21 11.85 -21.12 3.86
C GLY A 21 10.99 -20.26 4.75
N THR A 22 10.30 -19.28 4.13
CA THR A 22 9.51 -18.29 4.84
C THR A 22 8.08 -18.30 4.30
N LEU A 23 7.11 -18.37 5.22
CA LEU A 23 5.69 -18.27 4.91
C LEU A 23 5.17 -16.93 5.44
N VAL A 24 4.55 -16.15 4.57
CA VAL A 24 3.89 -14.89 4.97
C VAL A 24 2.39 -15.06 4.71
N VAL A 25 1.58 -14.77 5.71
CA VAL A 25 0.15 -15.07 5.67
C VAL A 25 -0.67 -13.79 5.79
N SER A 26 -1.62 -13.61 4.87
CA SER A 26 -2.65 -12.58 5.01
C SER A 26 -4.00 -13.27 5.18
N GLU A 27 -4.51 -13.26 6.40
CA GLU A 27 -5.89 -13.67 6.65
C GLU A 27 -6.80 -12.50 6.31
N PHE A 28 -7.92 -12.75 5.64
CA PHE A 28 -8.80 -11.65 5.22
C PHE A 28 -9.66 -11.10 6.36
N GLY A 29 -9.93 -11.91 7.37
CA GLY A 29 -10.71 -11.45 8.52
C GLY A 29 -10.15 -10.23 9.21
N PRO A 30 -8.83 -10.18 9.52
CA PRO A 30 -8.22 -9.01 10.16
C PRO A 30 -7.99 -7.80 9.26
N LEU A 31 -8.20 -7.92 7.94
CA LEU A 31 -7.98 -6.80 7.04
C LEU A 31 -8.98 -5.66 7.34
N PRO A 32 -8.59 -4.39 7.10
CA PRO A 32 -9.46 -3.25 7.37
C PRO A 32 -10.69 -3.18 6.48
N PHE A 33 -10.68 -3.91 5.37
CA PHE A 33 -11.80 -4.00 4.42
C PHE A 33 -11.74 -5.36 3.73
N LEU A 34 -12.83 -5.74 3.07
CA LEU A 34 -12.86 -6.95 2.24
C LEU A 34 -12.29 -6.60 0.87
N PRO A 35 -11.14 -7.18 0.48
CA PRO A 35 -10.55 -6.85 -0.82
C PRO A 35 -11.44 -7.28 -1.98
N ARG A 36 -11.56 -6.42 -2.96
CA ARG A 36 -12.24 -6.71 -4.23
C ARG A 36 -11.28 -6.78 -5.40
N ARG A 37 -10.02 -6.36 -5.19
CA ARG A 37 -9.01 -6.36 -6.22
C ARG A 37 -7.66 -6.55 -5.55
N LEU A 38 -6.80 -7.32 -6.22
CA LEU A 38 -5.41 -7.49 -5.84
C LEU A 38 -4.57 -7.24 -7.09
N PHE A 39 -3.56 -6.42 -6.98
CA PHE A 39 -2.63 -6.20 -8.08
C PHE A 39 -1.20 -6.09 -7.56
N TRP A 40 -0.24 -6.26 -8.47
CA TRP A 40 1.17 -6.23 -8.13
C TRP A 40 1.91 -5.21 -8.97
N LEU A 41 2.92 -4.59 -8.37
CA LEU A 41 3.92 -3.80 -9.06
C LEU A 41 5.19 -4.63 -9.10
N VAL A 42 5.67 -4.92 -10.30
CA VAL A 42 6.86 -5.75 -10.50
C VAL A 42 7.76 -5.09 -11.52
N SER A 43 9.05 -5.44 -11.49
CA SER A 43 10.02 -4.99 -12.49
C SER A 43 10.06 -3.47 -12.62
N ILE A 44 10.02 -2.76 -11.50
CA ILE A 44 10.05 -1.30 -11.51
C ILE A 44 11.42 -0.83 -12.00
N THR A 45 11.42 0.03 -13.00
CA THR A 45 12.64 0.62 -13.54
C THR A 45 13.33 1.44 -12.45
N PRO A 46 14.66 1.25 -12.24
CA PRO A 46 15.38 2.01 -11.21
C PRO A 46 15.18 3.51 -11.35
N GLY A 47 14.90 4.18 -10.23
CA GLY A 47 14.67 5.61 -10.17
C GLY A 47 13.24 6.05 -10.44
N GLU A 48 12.38 5.14 -10.88
CA GLU A 48 10.97 5.46 -11.12
C GLU A 48 10.16 5.51 -9.84
N THR A 49 9.11 6.30 -9.85
CA THR A 49 8.09 6.33 -8.80
C THR A 49 6.80 5.70 -9.33
N ARG A 50 5.97 5.23 -8.41
CA ARG A 50 4.67 4.65 -8.76
C ARG A 50 3.61 5.23 -7.82
N ALA A 51 2.36 4.93 -8.12
CA ALA A 51 1.17 5.52 -7.50
C ALA A 51 1.02 6.96 -7.96
N ASN A 52 1.44 7.94 -7.19
CA ASN A 52 1.32 9.37 -7.53
C ASN A 52 -0.14 9.76 -7.76
N HIS A 53 -1.02 9.33 -6.85
CA HIS A 53 -2.45 9.61 -6.92
C HIS A 53 -3.08 9.42 -5.55
N ALA A 54 -4.35 9.78 -5.46
CA ALA A 54 -5.21 9.46 -4.34
C ALA A 54 -6.52 8.88 -4.89
N HIS A 55 -7.39 8.44 -4.02
CA HIS A 55 -8.66 7.83 -4.38
C HIS A 55 -9.80 8.51 -3.64
N ARG A 56 -10.95 8.66 -4.30
CA ARG A 56 -12.15 9.24 -3.69
C ARG A 56 -12.89 8.23 -2.81
N MET A 57 -12.92 6.98 -3.22
CA MET A 57 -13.72 5.94 -2.58
C MET A 57 -12.91 4.70 -2.20
N CYS A 58 -11.89 4.37 -2.98
CA CYS A 58 -11.12 3.14 -2.78
C CYS A 58 -10.11 3.32 -1.64
N GLU A 59 -10.10 2.35 -0.73
CA GLU A 59 -9.08 2.22 0.28
C GLU A 59 -8.10 1.16 -0.19
N GLN A 60 -6.83 1.30 0.17
CA GLN A 60 -5.80 0.36 -0.26
C GLN A 60 -4.95 -0.09 0.92
N LEU A 61 -4.54 -1.34 0.87
CA LEU A 61 -3.52 -1.87 1.75
C LEU A 61 -2.35 -2.28 0.86
N VAL A 62 -1.24 -1.55 0.98
CA VAL A 62 -0.03 -1.75 0.20
C VAL A 62 0.94 -2.59 1.02
N PHE A 63 1.45 -3.68 0.45
CA PHE A 63 2.39 -4.54 1.18
C PHE A 63 3.59 -4.89 0.31
N CYS A 64 4.71 -5.15 0.97
CA CYS A 64 5.93 -5.57 0.30
C CYS A 64 6.00 -7.10 0.30
N GLN A 65 6.02 -7.69 -0.91
CA GLN A 65 6.10 -9.13 -1.09
C GLN A 65 7.55 -9.60 -1.21
N SER A 66 8.43 -8.74 -1.70
CA SER A 66 9.84 -9.06 -1.90
C SER A 66 10.65 -7.78 -1.96
N GLY A 67 11.85 -7.79 -1.40
CA GLY A 67 12.72 -6.63 -1.40
C GLY A 67 12.26 -5.56 -0.42
N SER A 68 12.37 -4.32 -0.83
CA SER A 68 11.95 -3.18 -0.02
C SER A 68 11.51 -2.02 -0.88
N VAL A 69 10.69 -1.15 -0.32
CA VAL A 69 10.16 0.03 -0.99
C VAL A 69 9.96 1.13 0.03
N GLY A 70 10.22 2.37 -0.36
CA GLY A 70 9.89 3.53 0.43
C GLY A 70 8.64 4.22 -0.11
N GLY A 71 8.14 5.19 0.62
CA GLY A 71 7.02 5.98 0.15
C GLY A 71 6.74 7.16 1.03
N ARG A 72 5.79 7.94 0.56
CA ARG A 72 5.26 9.09 1.28
C ARG A 72 3.76 9.13 1.08
N VAL A 73 3.05 9.42 2.16
CA VAL A 73 1.61 9.60 2.11
C VAL A 73 1.26 10.96 2.72
N THR A 74 0.40 11.70 2.02
CA THR A 74 -0.03 13.03 2.44
C THR A 74 -1.55 13.05 2.51
N GLY A 75 -2.08 13.45 3.67
CA GLY A 75 -3.51 13.54 3.88
C GLY A 75 -4.11 14.88 3.47
N PRO A 76 -5.44 15.01 3.52
CA PRO A 76 -6.14 16.22 3.09
C PRO A 76 -5.83 17.44 3.96
N GLY A 77 -5.38 17.24 5.18
CA GLY A 77 -4.96 18.35 6.05
C GLY A 77 -3.52 18.79 5.83
N GLY A 78 -2.83 18.22 4.85
CA GLY A 78 -1.43 18.56 4.55
C GLY A 78 -0.41 17.80 5.37
N GLN A 79 -0.85 16.98 6.32
CA GLN A 79 0.07 16.16 7.10
C GLN A 79 0.69 15.08 6.20
N SER A 80 1.99 14.86 6.36
CA SER A 80 2.74 13.95 5.50
C SER A 80 3.57 13.00 6.35
N MET A 81 3.70 11.76 5.88
CA MET A 81 4.47 10.73 6.55
C MET A 81 5.30 9.96 5.53
N GLU A 82 6.56 9.76 5.84
CA GLU A 82 7.42 8.87 5.06
C GLU A 82 7.43 7.50 5.71
N PHE A 83 7.57 6.45 4.89
CA PHE A 83 7.60 5.08 5.38
C PHE A 83 8.50 4.22 4.53
N ARG A 84 8.81 3.03 5.05
CA ARG A 84 9.55 2.00 4.34
C ARG A 84 8.91 0.65 4.65
N LEU A 85 8.76 -0.18 3.62
CA LEU A 85 8.20 -1.51 3.76
C LEU A 85 9.25 -2.54 3.34
N GLU A 86 9.34 -3.61 4.11
CA GLU A 86 10.13 -4.79 3.80
C GLU A 86 9.19 -5.99 3.77
N LEU A 87 9.70 -7.20 3.53
CA LEU A 87 8.89 -8.40 3.37
C LEU A 87 7.82 -8.51 4.46
N GLY A 88 6.58 -8.54 4.05
CA GLY A 88 5.43 -8.73 4.93
C GLY A 88 4.88 -7.46 5.57
N ASP A 89 5.61 -6.34 5.47
CA ASP A 89 5.13 -5.06 6.00
C ASP A 89 4.03 -4.50 5.11
N TRP A 90 3.07 -3.83 5.73
CA TRP A 90 1.98 -3.20 5.00
C TRP A 90 1.66 -1.80 5.56
N ILE A 91 1.01 -1.01 4.72
CA ILE A 91 0.49 0.30 5.09
C ILE A 91 -0.93 0.44 4.52
N VAL A 92 -1.85 0.92 5.35
CA VAL A 92 -3.22 1.19 4.91
C VAL A 92 -3.33 2.66 4.51
N ILE A 93 -3.81 2.87 3.30
CA ILE A 93 -3.97 4.21 2.71
C ILE A 93 -5.46 4.54 2.67
N PRO A 94 -5.90 5.50 3.48
CA PRO A 94 -7.31 5.93 3.45
C PRO A 94 -7.64 6.66 2.15
N THR A 95 -8.94 6.86 1.91
CA THR A 95 -9.36 7.72 0.81
C THR A 95 -8.79 9.13 0.98
N ARG A 96 -8.60 9.83 -0.13
CA ARG A 96 -8.11 11.22 -0.16
C ARG A 96 -6.73 11.39 0.50
N HIS A 97 -5.91 10.35 0.41
CA HIS A 97 -4.52 10.42 0.83
C HIS A 97 -3.65 10.18 -0.40
N TRP A 98 -2.75 11.12 -0.66
CA TRP A 98 -1.85 11.05 -1.80
C TRP A 98 -0.70 10.12 -1.47
N LEU A 99 -0.52 9.11 -2.31
CA LEU A 99 0.53 8.11 -2.14
C LEU A 99 1.56 8.22 -3.25
N THR A 100 2.83 8.22 -2.87
CA THR A 100 3.95 8.03 -3.78
C THR A 100 4.79 6.87 -3.27
N LEU A 101 5.07 5.91 -4.14
CA LEU A 101 6.00 4.81 -3.85
C LEU A 101 7.30 5.09 -4.59
N GLU A 102 8.43 4.91 -3.91
CA GLU A 102 9.74 5.26 -4.42
C GLU A 102 10.83 4.40 -3.79
N ASN A 103 12.04 4.50 -4.30
CA ASN A 103 13.20 3.79 -3.74
C ASN A 103 12.97 2.28 -3.67
N PHE A 104 12.47 1.72 -4.77
CA PHE A 104 12.30 0.27 -4.91
C PHE A 104 13.67 -0.40 -4.95
N SER A 105 13.86 -1.43 -4.12
CA SER A 105 15.06 -2.24 -4.23
C SER A 105 15.03 -3.05 -5.53
N PRO A 106 16.19 -3.55 -6.00
CA PRO A 106 16.18 -4.48 -7.13
C PRO A 106 15.24 -5.65 -6.87
N GLU A 107 14.45 -6.02 -7.88
CA GLU A 107 13.52 -7.14 -7.81
C GLU A 107 12.44 -6.99 -6.74
N CYS A 108 12.18 -5.78 -6.29
CA CYS A 108 11.09 -5.51 -5.36
C CYS A 108 9.74 -5.86 -6.00
N VAL A 109 8.88 -6.51 -5.21
CA VAL A 109 7.50 -6.79 -5.59
C VAL A 109 6.60 -6.20 -4.54
N VAL A 110 5.67 -5.36 -4.97
CA VAL A 110 4.68 -4.72 -4.10
C VAL A 110 3.30 -5.25 -4.48
N GLY A 111 2.54 -5.70 -3.50
CA GLY A 111 1.15 -6.08 -3.70
C GLY A 111 0.24 -5.02 -3.12
N VAL A 112 -0.95 -4.90 -3.70
CA VAL A 112 -1.96 -3.96 -3.23
C VAL A 112 -3.32 -4.64 -3.19
N PHE A 113 -3.91 -4.70 -1.99
CA PHE A 113 -5.33 -5.03 -1.84
C PHE A 113 -6.12 -3.73 -1.95
N ALA A 114 -7.17 -3.74 -2.76
CA ALA A 114 -8.03 -2.57 -2.94
C ALA A 114 -9.47 -2.91 -2.55
N SER A 115 -10.14 -1.96 -1.92
CA SER A 115 -11.51 -2.15 -1.43
C SER A 115 -12.55 -2.10 -2.54
N HIS A 116 -12.19 -1.59 -3.72
CA HIS A 116 -13.09 -1.42 -4.85
C HIS A 116 -12.45 -1.95 -6.13
N SER A 117 -13.29 -2.38 -7.06
CA SER A 117 -12.85 -2.70 -8.41
C SER A 117 -12.33 -1.46 -9.11
N PHE A 118 -11.55 -1.64 -10.17
CA PHE A 118 -11.00 -0.51 -10.91
C PHE A 118 -12.10 0.40 -11.46
N ASP A 119 -11.95 1.70 -11.24
CA ASP A 119 -12.81 2.75 -11.77
C ASP A 119 -11.95 3.99 -11.95
N ALA A 120 -11.69 4.36 -13.20
CA ALA A 120 -10.82 5.49 -13.50
C ALA A 120 -11.35 6.81 -12.93
N ASP A 121 -12.67 6.94 -12.79
CA ASP A 121 -13.28 8.20 -12.37
C ASP A 121 -13.12 8.47 -10.87
N GLU A 122 -12.73 7.48 -10.08
CA GLU A 122 -12.57 7.68 -8.64
C GLU A 122 -11.14 8.13 -8.25
N TYR A 123 -10.24 8.24 -9.22
CA TYR A 123 -8.87 8.70 -8.97
C TYR A 123 -8.80 10.20 -8.80
N ILE A 124 -7.93 10.63 -7.91
CA ILE A 124 -7.56 12.04 -7.74
C ILE A 124 -6.15 12.20 -8.29
N ASP A 125 -6.01 13.03 -9.32
CA ASP A 125 -4.76 13.16 -10.08
C ASP A 125 -3.90 14.34 -9.64
N SER A 126 -4.38 15.16 -8.70
CA SER A 126 -3.65 16.32 -8.21
C SER A 126 -3.73 16.39 -6.69
N PRO A 127 -2.59 16.62 -5.99
CA PRO A 127 -2.62 16.79 -4.53
C PRO A 127 -3.49 17.96 -4.06
N ASP A 128 -3.74 18.92 -4.95
CA ASP A 128 -4.56 20.08 -4.62
C ASP A 128 -6.04 19.73 -4.44
N GLU A 129 -6.45 18.54 -4.87
CA GLU A 129 -7.86 18.11 -4.82
C GLU A 129 -8.18 17.23 -3.62
N LEU A 130 -7.24 17.05 -2.70
CA LEU A 130 -7.44 16.18 -1.52
C LEU A 130 -8.51 16.71 -0.56
#